data_a82c749827de236e19b96267e88152d5
#
_entry.id   a82c749827de236e19b96267e88152d5
#
_cell.length_a   1.000
_cell.length_b   1.000
_cell.length_c   1.000
_cell.angle_alpha   90.00
_cell.angle_beta   90.00
_cell.angle_gamma   90.00
#
_symmetry.space_group_name_H-M   'P 1'
#
loop_
_entity.id
_entity.type
_entity.pdbx_description
1 polymer ?
#
loop_
_entity_poly.entity_id
_entity_poly.type
_entity_poly.pdbx_seq_one_letter_code
_entity_poly.pdbx_strand_id
1 'polypeptide(L)'
;MRVLISGGPGSGCTSTALEVGGILGIPVFDSDTYFHKPTDPPFQEPYSPDERRERLSHALAGLSSWILSGSVSTWGLTDLNPAHAVFLQIPTAERLDRLKRRQWAQFGSRIDPGGDMEEDHESFMAWAAEYENRSGHGRNLTTDLAFLESSGGFFVRYAEIEPLKNVAARVLGFLLETR
;
A
#
# COMPACT_ATOMS: atom_id res chain seq x y z
N MET A 1 9.40 16.86 -0.63
CA MET A 1 9.67 15.44 -1.03
C MET A 1 8.35 14.70 -1.14
N ARG A 2 8.03 14.09 -2.29
CA ARG A 2 6.77 13.37 -2.53
C ARG A 2 7.13 11.92 -2.84
N VAL A 3 6.73 11.00 -1.96
CA VAL A 3 7.14 9.59 -1.99
C VAL A 3 5.92 8.69 -2.10
N LEU A 4 5.95 7.73 -3.01
CA LEU A 4 4.97 6.65 -3.09
C LEU A 4 5.66 5.33 -2.74
N ILE A 5 5.16 4.63 -1.71
CA ILE A 5 5.63 3.31 -1.29
C ILE A 5 4.52 2.30 -1.57
N SER A 6 4.72 1.44 -2.56
CA SER A 6 3.72 0.47 -3.01
C SER A 6 4.27 -0.97 -3.00
N GLY A 7 3.37 -1.93 -3.13
CA GLY A 7 3.68 -3.36 -3.15
C GLY A 7 2.42 -4.20 -3.03
N GLY A 8 2.56 -5.51 -3.14
CA GLY A 8 1.46 -6.44 -2.93
C GLY A 8 0.90 -6.37 -1.51
N PRO A 9 -0.36 -6.78 -1.28
CA PRO A 9 -0.92 -6.86 0.07
C PRO A 9 -0.01 -7.65 1.01
N GLY A 10 0.30 -7.10 2.19
CA GLY A 10 1.23 -7.72 3.15
C GLY A 10 2.72 -7.43 2.93
N SER A 11 3.10 -6.61 1.94
CA SER A 11 4.51 -6.24 1.70
C SER A 11 5.12 -5.31 2.76
N GLY A 12 4.30 -4.69 3.62
CA GLY A 12 4.79 -3.80 4.67
C GLY A 12 4.89 -2.32 4.27
N CYS A 13 4.20 -1.91 3.19
CA CYS A 13 4.23 -0.53 2.69
C CYS A 13 3.89 0.49 3.77
N THR A 14 2.79 0.30 4.49
CA THR A 14 2.33 1.22 5.55
C THR A 14 3.33 1.31 6.70
N SER A 15 3.85 0.16 7.17
CA SER A 15 4.85 0.13 8.24
C SER A 15 6.13 0.86 7.84
N THR A 16 6.61 0.62 6.60
CA THR A 16 7.79 1.30 6.05
C THR A 16 7.54 2.81 5.91
N ALA A 17 6.38 3.20 5.40
CA ALA A 17 6.01 4.61 5.26
C ALA A 17 5.99 5.34 6.61
N LEU A 18 5.41 4.72 7.64
CA LEU A 18 5.33 5.30 8.99
C LEU A 18 6.72 5.44 9.62
N GLU A 19 7.59 4.44 9.49
CA GLU A 19 8.96 4.49 10.00
C GLU A 19 9.77 5.60 9.30
N VAL A 20 9.75 5.64 7.97
CA VAL A 20 10.45 6.65 7.17
C VAL A 20 9.88 8.05 7.43
N GLY A 21 8.56 8.18 7.47
CA GLY A 21 7.87 9.45 7.72
C GLY A 21 8.17 10.00 9.11
N GLY A 22 8.22 9.14 10.12
CA GLY A 22 8.59 9.50 11.49
C GLY A 22 10.03 10.04 11.57
N ILE A 23 10.98 9.42 10.87
CA ILE A 23 12.38 9.88 10.84
C ILE A 23 12.53 11.20 10.08
N LEU A 24 11.82 11.37 8.97
CA LEU A 24 11.92 12.57 8.13
C LEU A 24 11.02 13.74 8.59
N GLY A 25 10.09 13.51 9.52
CA GLY A 25 9.07 14.49 9.90
C GLY A 25 8.10 14.82 8.75
N ILE A 26 7.81 13.85 7.88
CA ILE A 26 6.93 14.00 6.70
C ILE A 26 5.60 13.28 6.98
N PRO A 27 4.44 13.92 6.68
CA PRO A 27 3.14 13.30 6.87
C PRO A 27 2.97 12.06 5.98
N VAL A 28 2.36 11.01 6.55
CA VAL A 28 2.09 9.73 5.90
C VAL A 28 0.60 9.58 5.66
N PHE A 29 0.25 9.16 4.46
CA PHE A 29 -1.11 8.86 4.01
C PHE A 29 -1.19 7.39 3.61
N ASP A 30 -2.24 6.69 4.07
CA ASP A 30 -2.50 5.31 3.69
C ASP A 30 -3.65 5.26 2.67
N SER A 31 -3.40 4.66 1.51
CA SER A 31 -4.40 4.56 0.44
C SER A 31 -5.69 3.86 0.90
N ASP A 32 -5.60 2.89 1.81
CA ASP A 32 -6.76 2.15 2.29
C ASP A 32 -7.76 3.06 3.03
N THR A 33 -7.29 4.13 3.68
CA THR A 33 -8.15 5.15 4.33
C THR A 33 -9.02 5.93 3.32
N TYR A 34 -8.55 6.04 2.09
CA TYR A 34 -9.28 6.71 1.00
C TYR A 34 -10.06 5.74 0.13
N PHE A 35 -9.76 4.45 0.25
CA PHE A 35 -10.47 3.41 -0.50
C PHE A 35 -11.75 2.96 0.19
N HIS A 36 -11.71 2.74 1.50
CA HIS A 36 -12.82 2.19 2.27
C HIS A 36 -13.52 3.25 3.12
N LYS A 37 -14.84 3.14 3.18
CA LYS A 37 -15.64 3.88 4.16
C LYS A 37 -15.47 3.27 5.56
N PRO A 38 -15.61 4.07 6.62
CA PRO A 38 -15.62 3.53 7.97
C PRO A 38 -16.91 2.72 8.20
N THR A 39 -16.77 1.41 8.38
CA THR A 39 -17.87 0.47 8.64
C THR A 39 -17.50 -0.48 9.78
N ASP A 40 -18.49 -1.13 10.39
CA ASP A 40 -18.29 -2.26 11.30
C ASP A 40 -19.19 -3.42 10.81
N PRO A 41 -18.61 -4.55 10.36
CA PRO A 41 -17.17 -4.83 10.19
C PRO A 41 -16.47 -3.83 9.26
N PRO A 42 -15.16 -3.61 9.42
CA PRO A 42 -14.39 -2.71 8.54
C PRO A 42 -14.27 -3.28 7.12
N PHE A 43 -13.98 -2.39 6.15
CA PHE A 43 -13.73 -2.73 4.74
C PHE A 43 -14.94 -3.21 3.93
N GLN A 44 -16.16 -3.04 4.43
CA GLN A 44 -17.39 -3.49 3.76
C GLN A 44 -17.76 -2.63 2.56
N GLU A 45 -17.56 -1.33 2.65
CA GLU A 45 -17.98 -0.38 1.61
C GLU A 45 -16.80 0.40 1.06
N PRO A 46 -16.50 0.29 -0.25
CA PRO A 46 -15.54 1.17 -0.89
C PRO A 46 -16.19 2.52 -1.22
N TYR A 47 -15.39 3.58 -1.18
CA TYR A 47 -15.76 4.84 -1.84
C TYR A 47 -15.80 4.63 -3.37
N SER A 48 -16.61 5.41 -4.08
CA SER A 48 -16.59 5.43 -5.55
C SER A 48 -15.22 5.86 -6.09
N PRO A 49 -14.86 5.51 -7.34
CA PRO A 49 -13.59 5.94 -7.92
C PRO A 49 -13.38 7.46 -7.89
N ASP A 50 -14.43 8.25 -8.10
CA ASP A 50 -14.36 9.71 -8.07
C ASP A 50 -14.13 10.24 -6.65
N GLU A 51 -14.89 9.74 -5.67
CA GLU A 51 -14.69 10.08 -4.26
C GLU A 51 -13.27 9.76 -3.77
N ARG A 52 -12.71 8.62 -4.14
CA ARG A 52 -11.31 8.26 -3.76
C ARG A 52 -10.32 9.27 -4.30
N ARG A 53 -10.44 9.63 -5.59
CA ARG A 53 -9.56 10.62 -6.23
C ARG A 53 -9.67 11.98 -5.56
N GLU A 54 -10.90 12.48 -5.40
CA GLU A 54 -11.16 13.79 -4.81
C GLU A 54 -10.61 13.86 -3.37
N ARG A 55 -10.93 12.88 -2.53
CA ARG A 55 -10.50 12.82 -1.14
C ARG A 55 -8.98 12.78 -0.99
N LEU A 56 -8.30 11.94 -1.78
CA LEU A 56 -6.84 11.85 -1.74
C LEU A 56 -6.20 13.12 -2.30
N SER A 57 -6.67 13.63 -3.44
CA SER A 57 -6.16 14.87 -4.01
C SER A 57 -6.32 16.05 -3.06
N HIS A 58 -7.48 16.15 -2.38
CA HIS A 58 -7.72 17.18 -1.37
C HIS A 58 -6.76 17.05 -0.17
N ALA A 59 -6.53 15.82 0.31
CA ALA A 59 -5.62 15.58 1.44
C ALA A 59 -4.16 15.92 1.11
N LEU A 60 -3.74 15.75 -0.14
CA LEU A 60 -2.37 16.07 -0.58
C LEU A 60 -2.22 17.52 -1.06
N ALA A 61 -3.33 18.23 -1.28
CA ALA A 61 -3.32 19.59 -1.82
C ALA A 61 -2.53 20.55 -0.94
N GLY A 62 -1.65 21.34 -1.57
CA GLY A 62 -0.81 22.33 -0.87
C GLY A 62 0.37 21.75 -0.09
N LEU A 63 0.51 20.44 0.00
CA LEU A 63 1.66 19.82 0.68
C LEU A 63 2.88 19.75 -0.26
N SER A 64 3.99 20.32 0.18
CA SER A 64 5.28 20.20 -0.51
C SER A 64 5.95 18.85 -0.31
N SER A 65 5.58 18.16 0.78
CA SER A 65 6.14 16.86 1.15
C SER A 65 5.09 15.94 1.73
N TRP A 66 5.08 14.68 1.29
CA TRP A 66 4.20 13.62 1.78
C TRP A 66 4.77 12.24 1.43
N ILE A 67 4.35 11.23 2.18
CA ILE A 67 4.57 9.81 1.87
C ILE A 67 3.18 9.18 1.73
N LEU A 68 2.90 8.58 0.57
CA LEU A 68 1.69 7.79 0.33
C LEU A 68 2.05 6.32 0.33
N SER A 69 1.39 5.52 1.16
CA SER A 69 1.54 4.07 1.21
C SER A 69 0.37 3.37 0.53
N GLY A 70 0.66 2.24 -0.10
CA GLY A 70 -0.32 1.39 -0.77
C GLY A 70 -0.39 1.61 -2.28
N SER A 71 -1.37 1.01 -2.94
CA SER A 71 -1.55 1.10 -4.38
C SER A 71 -2.68 2.05 -4.75
N VAL A 72 -2.37 2.93 -5.68
CA VAL A 72 -3.33 3.84 -6.34
C VAL A 72 -3.29 3.70 -7.87
N SER A 73 -2.65 2.65 -8.37
CA SER A 73 -2.39 2.41 -9.80
C SER A 73 -3.66 2.39 -10.66
N THR A 74 -4.78 1.96 -10.09
CA THR A 74 -6.07 1.85 -10.79
C THR A 74 -7.04 3.00 -10.49
N TRP A 75 -6.58 4.07 -9.84
CA TRP A 75 -7.46 5.18 -9.42
C TRP A 75 -7.62 6.27 -10.48
N GLY A 76 -6.79 6.25 -11.54
CA GLY A 76 -6.80 7.28 -12.58
C GLY A 76 -6.29 8.64 -12.11
N LEU A 77 -5.37 8.63 -11.13
CA LEU A 77 -4.69 9.84 -10.66
C LEU A 77 -3.64 10.28 -11.67
N THR A 78 -3.84 11.44 -12.30
CA THR A 78 -2.91 12.02 -13.29
C THR A 78 -1.92 12.99 -12.67
N ASP A 79 -2.26 13.57 -11.51
CA ASP A 79 -1.56 14.71 -10.92
C ASP A 79 -0.77 14.36 -9.65
N LEU A 80 -0.63 13.06 -9.33
CA LEU A 80 0.06 12.63 -8.12
C LEU A 80 1.54 13.02 -8.12
N ASN A 81 2.21 12.86 -9.27
CA ASN A 81 3.60 13.27 -9.54
C ASN A 81 4.56 13.01 -8.35
N PRO A 82 4.73 11.77 -7.87
CA PRO A 82 5.70 11.46 -6.84
C PRO A 82 7.11 11.73 -7.37
N ALA A 83 7.96 12.35 -6.54
CA ALA A 83 9.37 12.51 -6.88
C ALA A 83 10.13 11.19 -6.74
N HIS A 84 9.65 10.31 -5.86
CA HIS A 84 10.24 9.01 -5.59
C HIS A 84 9.16 7.94 -5.51
N ALA A 85 9.42 6.80 -6.12
CA ALA A 85 8.57 5.62 -6.06
C ALA A 85 9.38 4.42 -5.55
N VAL A 86 8.85 3.73 -4.55
CA VAL A 86 9.46 2.55 -3.95
C VAL A 86 8.48 1.38 -4.09
N PHE A 87 8.95 0.26 -4.62
CA PHE A 87 8.17 -0.96 -4.71
C PHE A 87 8.76 -2.04 -3.81
N LEU A 88 7.94 -2.52 -2.86
CA LEU A 88 8.31 -3.62 -1.97
C LEU A 88 7.77 -4.93 -2.54
N GLN A 89 8.64 -5.70 -3.19
CA GLN A 89 8.30 -6.98 -3.78
C GLN A 89 8.65 -8.14 -2.84
N ILE A 90 7.75 -8.43 -1.94
CA ILE A 90 7.90 -9.53 -0.99
C ILE A 90 7.24 -10.79 -1.55
N PRO A 91 7.86 -11.98 -1.44
CA PRO A 91 7.29 -13.23 -1.92
C PRO A 91 5.89 -13.50 -1.37
N THR A 92 5.01 -14.09 -2.19
CA THR A 92 3.60 -14.35 -1.85
C THR A 92 3.45 -15.08 -0.53
N ALA A 93 4.24 -16.14 -0.28
CA ALA A 93 4.14 -16.91 0.96
C ALA A 93 4.37 -16.04 2.21
N GLU A 94 5.39 -15.18 2.19
CA GLU A 94 5.69 -14.27 3.30
C GLU A 94 4.60 -13.21 3.48
N ARG A 95 4.08 -12.64 2.38
CA ARG A 95 3.00 -11.65 2.43
C ARG A 95 1.74 -12.26 3.05
N LEU A 96 1.36 -13.46 2.64
CA LEU A 96 0.18 -14.15 3.16
C LEU A 96 0.33 -14.50 4.65
N ASP A 97 1.51 -14.93 5.08
CA ASP A 97 1.77 -15.18 6.50
C ASP A 97 1.65 -13.90 7.35
N ARG A 98 2.21 -12.78 6.87
CA ARG A 98 2.04 -11.47 7.52
C ARG A 98 0.58 -11.04 7.59
N LEU A 99 -0.19 -11.24 6.51
CA LEU A 99 -1.62 -10.90 6.46
C LEU A 99 -2.42 -11.75 7.44
N LYS A 100 -2.21 -13.05 7.50
CA LYS A 100 -2.87 -13.94 8.47
C LYS A 100 -2.64 -13.47 9.90
N ARG A 101 -1.37 -13.24 10.27
CA ARG A 101 -1.02 -12.77 11.63
C ARG A 101 -1.65 -11.43 11.95
N ARG A 102 -1.63 -10.48 11.01
CA ARG A 102 -2.21 -9.14 11.18
C ARG A 102 -3.72 -9.22 11.37
N GLN A 103 -4.42 -9.95 10.50
CA GLN A 103 -5.88 -10.08 10.58
C GLN A 103 -6.32 -10.79 11.84
N TRP A 104 -5.61 -11.85 12.24
CA TRP A 104 -5.92 -12.52 13.49
C TRP A 104 -5.69 -11.61 14.71
N ALA A 105 -4.63 -10.84 14.74
CA ALA A 105 -4.36 -9.88 15.80
C ALA A 105 -5.42 -8.75 15.86
N GLN A 106 -6.00 -8.38 14.71
CA GLN A 106 -6.99 -7.31 14.61
C GLN A 106 -8.42 -7.79 14.89
N PHE A 107 -8.80 -8.97 14.42
CA PHE A 107 -10.18 -9.44 14.39
C PHE A 107 -10.44 -10.67 15.29
N GLY A 108 -9.38 -11.37 15.72
CA GLY A 108 -9.48 -12.56 16.56
C GLY A 108 -10.42 -13.61 15.95
N SER A 109 -11.30 -14.17 16.77
CA SER A 109 -12.24 -15.23 16.36
C SER A 109 -13.31 -14.80 15.36
N ARG A 110 -13.42 -13.52 15.02
CA ARG A 110 -14.36 -13.07 13.97
C ARG A 110 -14.01 -13.62 12.59
N ILE A 111 -12.72 -13.98 12.36
CA ILE A 111 -12.24 -14.56 11.09
C ILE A 111 -12.07 -16.09 11.16
N ASP A 112 -12.35 -16.72 12.31
CA ASP A 112 -12.35 -18.18 12.45
C ASP A 112 -13.64 -18.78 11.84
N PRO A 113 -13.65 -20.12 11.59
CA PRO A 113 -14.85 -20.81 11.10
C PRO A 113 -16.10 -20.51 11.94
N GLY A 114 -17.14 -19.99 11.29
CA GLY A 114 -18.38 -19.54 11.92
C GLY A 114 -18.37 -18.09 12.44
N GLY A 115 -17.27 -17.37 12.29
CA GLY A 115 -17.17 -15.94 12.62
C GLY A 115 -17.85 -15.06 11.57
N ASP A 116 -18.27 -13.87 11.98
CA ASP A 116 -18.98 -12.91 11.12
C ASP A 116 -18.12 -12.29 10.00
N MET A 117 -16.80 -12.47 10.04
CA MET A 117 -15.83 -12.03 9.03
C MET A 117 -15.09 -13.18 8.36
N GLU A 118 -15.52 -14.44 8.51
CA GLU A 118 -14.87 -15.61 7.91
C GLU A 118 -14.79 -15.48 6.38
N GLU A 119 -15.93 -15.25 5.73
CA GLU A 119 -16.03 -15.15 4.27
C GLU A 119 -15.20 -13.98 3.70
N ASP A 120 -15.24 -12.84 4.36
CA ASP A 120 -14.44 -11.66 3.99
C ASP A 120 -12.94 -11.95 4.10
N HIS A 121 -12.54 -12.64 5.17
CA HIS A 121 -11.15 -13.05 5.39
C HIS A 121 -10.67 -14.00 4.28
N GLU A 122 -11.43 -15.05 4.01
CA GLU A 122 -11.08 -16.03 2.97
C GLU A 122 -11.00 -15.38 1.58
N SER A 123 -11.99 -14.57 1.24
CA SER A 123 -12.02 -13.81 -0.01
C SER A 123 -10.82 -12.87 -0.16
N PHE A 124 -10.49 -12.14 0.90
CA PHE A 124 -9.32 -11.26 0.91
C PHE A 124 -8.01 -12.04 0.77
N MET A 125 -7.85 -13.16 1.48
CA MET A 125 -6.64 -13.98 1.39
C MET A 125 -6.45 -14.60 0.01
N ALA A 126 -7.55 -15.11 -0.60
CA ALA A 126 -7.53 -15.63 -1.96
C ALA A 126 -7.16 -14.51 -2.97
N TRP A 127 -7.77 -13.32 -2.83
CA TRP A 127 -7.43 -12.17 -3.66
C TRP A 127 -5.96 -11.75 -3.51
N ALA A 128 -5.43 -11.75 -2.30
CA ALA A 128 -4.03 -11.38 -2.03
C ALA A 128 -3.03 -12.42 -2.57
N ALA A 129 -3.41 -13.71 -2.59
CA ALA A 129 -2.58 -14.79 -3.13
C ALA A 129 -2.36 -14.65 -4.64
N GLU A 130 -3.38 -14.18 -5.37
CA GLU A 130 -3.34 -14.05 -6.83
C GLU A 130 -2.66 -12.74 -7.32
N TYR A 131 -2.13 -11.92 -6.44
CA TYR A 131 -1.60 -10.59 -6.78
C TYR A 131 -0.56 -10.62 -7.90
N GLU A 132 0.39 -11.55 -7.87
CA GLU A 132 1.44 -11.70 -8.89
C GLU A 132 0.92 -12.36 -10.18
N ASN A 133 -0.05 -13.26 -10.07
CA ASN A 133 -0.53 -14.08 -11.19
C ASN A 133 -1.75 -13.46 -11.90
N ARG A 134 -2.43 -12.53 -11.23
CA ARG A 134 -3.61 -11.88 -11.80
C ARG A 134 -3.22 -11.03 -12.99
N SER A 135 -3.97 -11.19 -14.08
CA SER A 135 -3.83 -10.39 -15.30
C SER A 135 -5.06 -9.51 -15.53
N GLY A 136 -4.95 -8.57 -16.47
CA GLY A 136 -6.06 -7.71 -16.88
C GLY A 136 -6.23 -6.47 -16.00
N HIS A 137 -7.45 -5.93 -16.02
CA HIS A 137 -7.79 -4.71 -15.29
C HIS A 137 -7.88 -4.96 -13.77
N GLY A 138 -7.42 -4.01 -12.99
CA GLY A 138 -7.44 -4.07 -11.54
C GLY A 138 -6.03 -4.09 -10.94
N ARG A 139 -5.97 -4.07 -9.60
CA ARG A 139 -4.71 -4.08 -8.88
C ARG A 139 -4.01 -5.43 -8.98
N ASN A 140 -2.83 -5.45 -9.56
CA ASN A 140 -1.92 -6.59 -9.66
C ASN A 140 -0.48 -6.11 -9.80
N LEU A 141 0.48 -7.05 -9.80
CA LEU A 141 1.90 -6.71 -9.91
C LEU A 141 2.22 -5.89 -11.17
N THR A 142 1.68 -6.28 -12.32
CA THR A 142 1.94 -5.62 -13.60
C THR A 142 1.40 -4.19 -13.62
N THR A 143 0.16 -3.98 -13.15
CA THR A 143 -0.44 -2.64 -13.12
C THR A 143 0.25 -1.73 -12.12
N ASP A 144 0.65 -2.25 -10.96
CA ASP A 144 1.36 -1.46 -9.95
C ASP A 144 2.76 -1.04 -10.45
N LEU A 145 3.53 -1.97 -11.04
CA LEU A 145 4.86 -1.65 -11.59
C LEU A 145 4.77 -0.64 -12.74
N ALA A 146 3.88 -0.86 -13.71
CA ALA A 146 3.70 0.05 -14.84
C ALA A 146 3.34 1.48 -14.38
N PHE A 147 2.50 1.61 -13.37
CA PHE A 147 2.13 2.90 -12.77
C PHE A 147 3.34 3.59 -12.14
N LEU A 148 4.13 2.87 -11.32
CA LEU A 148 5.29 3.43 -10.64
C LEU A 148 6.40 3.84 -11.62
N GLU A 149 6.69 3.00 -12.60
CA GLU A 149 7.68 3.28 -13.64
C GLU A 149 7.29 4.48 -14.52
N SER A 150 5.99 4.66 -14.78
CA SER A 150 5.46 5.79 -15.55
C SER A 150 5.30 7.09 -14.75
N SER A 151 5.48 7.05 -13.44
CA SER A 151 5.25 8.22 -12.57
C SER A 151 6.26 9.37 -12.74
N GLY A 152 7.34 9.14 -13.49
CA GLY A 152 8.33 10.17 -13.87
C GLY A 152 9.34 10.54 -12.79
N GLY A 153 9.24 9.97 -11.59
CA GLY A 153 10.20 10.15 -10.50
C GLY A 153 11.31 9.10 -10.48
N PHE A 154 12.20 9.21 -9.49
CA PHE A 154 13.16 8.14 -9.20
C PHE A 154 12.43 6.89 -8.72
N PHE A 155 12.78 5.72 -9.25
CA PHE A 155 12.14 4.44 -8.93
C PHE A 155 13.16 3.43 -8.41
N VAL A 156 12.78 2.72 -7.34
CA VAL A 156 13.55 1.59 -6.80
C VAL A 156 12.63 0.43 -6.41
N ARG A 157 13.13 -0.78 -6.56
CA ARG A 157 12.45 -2.03 -6.21
C ARG A 157 13.30 -2.81 -5.21
N TYR A 158 12.70 -3.16 -4.08
CA TYR A 158 13.31 -3.99 -3.06
C TYR A 158 12.59 -5.34 -2.98
N ALA A 159 13.35 -6.43 -3.08
CA ALA A 159 12.81 -7.79 -3.14
C ALA A 159 13.26 -8.69 -1.97
N GLU A 160 14.02 -8.15 -1.04
CA GLU A 160 14.56 -8.91 0.08
C GLU A 160 13.61 -8.90 1.28
N ILE A 161 13.55 -10.04 1.98
CA ILE A 161 12.86 -10.16 3.28
C ILE A 161 13.82 -9.68 4.35
N GLU A 162 13.56 -8.52 4.90
CA GLU A 162 14.38 -7.88 5.92
C GLU A 162 13.53 -7.37 7.09
N PRO A 163 14.13 -7.16 8.28
CA PRO A 163 13.48 -6.43 9.36
C PRO A 163 13.07 -5.02 8.91
N LEU A 164 11.95 -4.52 9.43
CA LEU A 164 11.40 -3.20 9.08
C LEU A 164 12.45 -2.07 9.11
N LYS A 165 13.29 -2.04 10.14
CA LYS A 165 14.34 -1.01 10.30
C LYS A 165 15.34 -1.01 9.14
N ASN A 166 15.69 -2.20 8.61
CA ASN A 166 16.61 -2.31 7.48
C ASN A 166 15.94 -1.83 6.20
N VAL A 167 14.70 -2.23 5.95
CA VAL A 167 13.92 -1.73 4.80
C VAL A 167 13.80 -0.21 4.86
N ALA A 168 13.44 0.35 6.01
CA ALA A 168 13.34 1.79 6.20
C ALA A 168 14.68 2.50 5.97
N ALA A 169 15.80 1.95 6.47
CA ALA A 169 17.13 2.50 6.24
C ALA A 169 17.50 2.53 4.75
N ARG A 170 17.19 1.47 4.00
CA ARG A 170 17.42 1.41 2.54
C ARG A 170 16.56 2.43 1.79
N VAL A 171 15.30 2.57 2.17
CA VAL A 171 14.41 3.60 1.59
C VAL A 171 14.97 5.00 1.88
N LEU A 172 15.37 5.28 3.12
CA LEU A 172 15.99 6.56 3.49
C LEU A 172 17.26 6.85 2.66
N GLY A 173 18.16 5.85 2.51
CA GLY A 173 19.35 5.97 1.67
C GLY A 173 18.99 6.39 0.25
N PHE A 174 18.06 5.66 -0.39
CA PHE A 174 17.57 5.99 -1.72
C PHE A 174 17.01 7.41 -1.83
N LEU A 175 16.18 7.83 -0.87
CA LEU A 175 15.58 9.17 -0.85
C LEU A 175 16.60 10.30 -0.67
N LEU A 176 17.72 10.04 0.02
CA LEU A 176 18.77 11.02 0.26
C LEU A 176 19.75 11.13 -0.89
N GLU A 177 20.05 10.01 -1.59
CA GLU A 177 20.95 9.94 -2.73
C GLU A 177 20.35 10.53 -4.02
N THR A 178 19.02 10.59 -4.11
CA THR A 178 18.27 11.03 -5.30
C THR A 178 17.56 12.39 -5.11
N ARG A 179 18.08 13.21 -4.20
CA ARG A 179 17.57 14.58 -3.94
C ARG A 179 17.93 15.54 -5.05
#